data_80c6a19de35e7a2db5e349896d45e670
#
_entry.id   80c6a19de35e7a2db5e349896d45e670
#
_cell.length_a   1.000
_cell.length_b   1.000
_cell.length_c   1.000
_cell.angle_alpha   90.00
_cell.angle_beta   90.00
_cell.angle_gamma   90.00
#
_symmetry.space_group_name_H-M   'P 1'
#
loop_
_entity.id
_entity.type
_entity.pdbx_description
1 polymer ?
#
loop_
_entity_poly.entity_id
_entity_poly.type
_entity_poly.pdbx_seq_one_letter_code
_entity_poly.pdbx_strand_id
1 'polypeptide(L)'
;MAKLNWGMIGGGEGSQIGPAHRLGALADGHFAMVAGALDHRADVGRDYAQRLGVAPDRAYGDWQEMLAGERNRPDRCDLVTVATPNSTHFQITKAFLEAGFNVLCEKPMTVTVEEGEEIVKIAQKTGKICAVN
;
A
#
# COMPACT_ATOMS: atom_id res chain seq x y z
N MET A 1 -15.81 17.32 1.26
CA MET A 1 -15.03 16.51 2.20
C MET A 1 -13.61 16.37 1.66
N ALA A 2 -12.61 16.49 2.51
CA ALA A 2 -11.22 16.25 2.10
C ALA A 2 -11.05 14.78 1.68
N LYS A 3 -10.28 14.54 0.62
CA LYS A 3 -9.97 13.17 0.19
C LYS A 3 -9.01 12.51 1.16
N LEU A 4 -9.16 11.20 1.32
CA LEU A 4 -8.20 10.38 2.05
C LEU A 4 -6.95 10.13 1.18
N ASN A 5 -5.78 10.22 1.79
CA ASN A 5 -4.51 9.95 1.13
C ASN A 5 -4.29 8.45 0.98
N TRP A 6 -4.12 7.99 -0.24
CA TRP A 6 -3.97 6.58 -0.57
C TRP A 6 -2.60 6.29 -1.17
N GLY A 7 -1.97 5.24 -0.69
CA GLY A 7 -0.73 4.72 -1.25
C GLY A 7 -0.87 3.29 -1.76
N MET A 8 -0.01 2.90 -2.70
CA MET A 8 -0.03 1.55 -3.28
C MET A 8 1.37 0.95 -3.35
N ILE A 9 1.47 -0.34 -3.00
CA ILE A 9 2.69 -1.15 -3.10
C ILE A 9 2.42 -2.31 -4.05
N GLY A 10 3.23 -2.44 -5.09
CA GLY A 10 2.93 -3.34 -6.20
C GLY A 10 1.86 -2.78 -7.13
N GLY A 11 1.31 -3.62 -7.98
CA GLY A 11 0.25 -3.23 -8.90
C GLY A 11 0.68 -2.25 -9.99
N GLY A 12 1.97 -2.26 -10.37
CA GLY A 12 2.57 -1.38 -11.35
C GLY A 12 2.18 -1.67 -12.79
N GLU A 13 3.01 -1.20 -13.71
CA GLU A 13 2.78 -1.36 -15.16
C GLU A 13 2.73 -2.84 -15.54
N GLY A 14 1.69 -3.23 -16.29
CA GLY A 14 1.46 -4.62 -16.67
C GLY A 14 0.78 -5.50 -15.61
N SER A 15 0.54 -4.99 -14.41
CA SER A 15 -0.23 -5.70 -13.39
C SER A 15 -1.71 -5.82 -13.79
N GLN A 16 -2.28 -6.99 -13.60
CA GLN A 16 -3.72 -7.20 -13.83
C GLN A 16 -4.58 -6.55 -12.74
N ILE A 17 -4.14 -6.61 -11.48
CA ILE A 17 -4.93 -6.14 -10.33
C ILE A 17 -4.71 -4.66 -10.02
N GLY A 18 -3.56 -4.09 -10.37
CA GLY A 18 -3.26 -2.69 -10.11
C GLY A 18 -4.28 -1.71 -10.68
N PRO A 19 -4.67 -1.82 -11.97
CA PRO A 19 -5.72 -0.97 -12.52
C PRO A 19 -7.07 -1.12 -11.82
N ALA A 20 -7.44 -2.32 -11.38
CA ALA A 20 -8.69 -2.55 -10.67
C ALA A 20 -8.72 -1.83 -9.32
N HIS A 21 -7.64 -1.89 -8.54
CA HIS A 21 -7.52 -1.14 -7.30
C HIS A 21 -7.59 0.38 -7.53
N ARG A 22 -6.89 0.89 -8.54
CA ARG A 22 -6.93 2.32 -8.88
C ARG A 22 -8.32 2.76 -9.32
N LEU A 23 -8.98 1.96 -10.16
CA LEU A 23 -10.33 2.26 -10.59
C LEU A 23 -11.30 2.29 -9.39
N GLY A 24 -11.26 1.27 -8.53
CA GLY A 24 -12.12 1.19 -7.35
C GLY A 24 -11.89 2.31 -6.36
N ALA A 25 -10.62 2.59 -6.03
CA ALA A 25 -10.29 3.62 -5.05
C ALA A 25 -10.61 5.06 -5.53
N LEU A 26 -10.52 5.31 -6.83
CA LEU A 26 -10.67 6.66 -7.36
C LEU A 26 -12.08 6.96 -7.92
N ALA A 27 -12.93 5.94 -8.10
CA ALA A 27 -14.19 6.05 -8.80
C ALA A 27 -15.18 7.04 -8.16
N ASP A 28 -15.25 7.07 -6.85
CA ASP A 28 -16.18 7.91 -6.10
C ASP A 28 -15.57 9.22 -5.58
N GLY A 29 -14.27 9.43 -5.83
CA GLY A 29 -13.54 10.63 -5.44
C GLY A 29 -13.20 10.75 -3.96
N HIS A 30 -13.40 9.69 -3.16
CA HIS A 30 -13.06 9.71 -1.74
C HIS A 30 -11.55 9.56 -1.47
N PHE A 31 -10.80 8.97 -2.39
CA PHE A 31 -9.36 8.80 -2.27
C PHE A 31 -8.58 9.64 -3.29
N ALA A 32 -7.35 9.99 -2.93
CA ALA A 32 -6.34 10.51 -3.82
C ALA A 32 -5.09 9.64 -3.74
N MET A 33 -4.59 9.16 -4.88
CA MET A 33 -3.33 8.43 -4.92
C MET A 33 -2.17 9.41 -4.73
N VAL A 34 -1.49 9.33 -3.60
CA VAL A 34 -0.44 10.29 -3.23
C VAL A 34 0.95 9.66 -3.15
N ALA A 35 1.05 8.35 -3.02
CA ALA A 35 2.32 7.62 -2.88
C ALA A 35 2.28 6.28 -3.58
N GLY A 36 3.44 5.80 -4.03
CA GLY A 36 3.53 4.48 -4.67
C GLY A 36 4.93 3.90 -4.67
N ALA A 37 5.01 2.59 -4.41
CA ALA A 37 6.17 1.71 -4.63
C ALA A 37 5.69 0.58 -5.56
N LEU A 38 5.61 0.85 -6.87
CA LEU A 38 4.74 0.12 -7.78
C LEU A 38 5.42 -1.06 -8.51
N ASP A 39 6.75 -1.13 -8.52
CA ASP A 39 7.49 -2.20 -9.19
C ASP A 39 8.72 -2.58 -8.35
N HIS A 40 9.15 -3.85 -8.44
CA HIS A 40 10.39 -4.30 -7.79
C HIS A 40 11.65 -3.70 -8.44
N ARG A 41 11.54 -3.20 -9.68
CA ARG A 41 12.57 -2.40 -10.34
C ARG A 41 12.31 -0.93 -9.99
N ALA A 42 13.18 -0.37 -9.16
CA ALA A 42 12.97 0.94 -8.55
C ALA A 42 12.74 2.08 -9.57
N ASP A 43 13.51 2.10 -10.64
CA ASP A 43 13.41 3.09 -11.72
C ASP A 43 12.08 2.99 -12.48
N VAL A 44 11.66 1.78 -12.81
CA VAL A 44 10.38 1.51 -13.49
C VAL A 44 9.20 1.90 -12.59
N GLY A 45 9.26 1.52 -11.31
CA GLY A 45 8.22 1.86 -10.35
C GLY A 45 8.06 3.35 -10.14
N ARG A 46 9.15 4.08 -10.00
CA ARG A 46 9.14 5.55 -9.85
C ARG A 46 8.60 6.24 -11.10
N ASP A 47 9.06 5.85 -12.29
CA ASP A 47 8.55 6.41 -13.54
C ASP A 47 7.05 6.20 -13.69
N TYR A 48 6.60 4.96 -13.45
CA TYR A 48 5.17 4.65 -13.56
C TYR A 48 4.32 5.40 -12.54
N ALA A 49 4.76 5.51 -11.29
CA ALA A 49 4.06 6.28 -10.26
C ALA A 49 3.90 7.76 -10.66
N GLN A 50 4.96 8.36 -11.20
CA GLN A 50 4.91 9.76 -11.68
C GLN A 50 3.97 9.92 -12.88
N ARG A 51 3.94 8.96 -13.79
CA ARG A 51 2.96 8.95 -14.91
C ARG A 51 1.51 8.85 -14.42
N LEU A 52 1.29 8.25 -13.25
CA LEU A 52 -0.01 8.21 -12.58
C LEU A 52 -0.33 9.47 -11.75
N GLY A 53 0.55 10.46 -11.75
CA GLY A 53 0.36 11.73 -11.05
C GLY A 53 0.90 11.77 -9.62
N VAL A 54 1.64 10.73 -9.18
CA VAL A 54 2.32 10.74 -7.87
C VAL A 54 3.50 11.71 -7.93
N ALA A 55 3.64 12.57 -6.92
CA ALA A 55 4.76 13.52 -6.83
C ALA A 55 6.11 12.77 -6.78
N PRO A 56 7.19 13.32 -7.38
CA PRO A 56 8.49 12.63 -7.44
C PRO A 56 9.06 12.22 -6.09
N ASP A 57 8.84 13.01 -5.04
CA ASP A 57 9.29 12.75 -3.67
C ASP A 57 8.45 11.67 -2.94
N ARG A 58 7.38 11.20 -3.55
CA ARG A 58 6.50 10.13 -3.07
C ARG A 58 6.40 8.95 -4.04
N ALA A 59 7.18 8.96 -5.12
CA ALA A 59 7.38 7.85 -6.04
C ALA A 59 8.59 7.03 -5.56
N TYR A 60 8.31 6.00 -4.76
CA TYR A 60 9.33 5.22 -4.05
C TYR A 60 9.84 4.05 -4.89
N GLY A 61 11.10 3.65 -4.63
CA GLY A 61 11.74 2.51 -5.31
C GLY A 61 11.32 1.16 -4.76
N ASP A 62 11.00 1.11 -3.48
CA ASP A 62 10.52 -0.08 -2.79
C ASP A 62 9.61 0.28 -1.59
N TRP A 63 9.02 -0.74 -0.97
CA TRP A 63 8.12 -0.54 0.16
C TRP A 63 8.82 -0.05 1.43
N GLN A 64 10.11 -0.36 1.61
CA GLN A 64 10.89 0.10 2.76
C GLN A 64 11.14 1.61 2.67
N GLU A 65 11.51 2.10 1.48
CA GLU A 65 11.61 3.54 1.21
C GLU A 65 10.26 4.24 1.44
N MET A 66 9.17 3.64 0.95
CA MET A 66 7.83 4.20 1.14
C MET A 66 7.45 4.27 2.63
N LEU A 67 7.71 3.22 3.40
CA LEU A 67 7.46 3.21 4.83
C LEU A 67 8.24 4.29 5.56
N ALA A 68 9.54 4.39 5.28
CA ALA A 68 10.42 5.40 5.87
C ALA A 68 9.99 6.82 5.50
N GLY A 69 9.64 7.05 4.24
CA GLY A 69 9.21 8.34 3.74
C GLY A 69 7.85 8.79 4.27
N GLU A 70 6.89 7.87 4.33
CA GLU A 70 5.51 8.21 4.72
C GLU A 70 5.29 8.30 6.23
N ARG A 71 6.00 7.49 7.05
CA ARG A 71 5.69 7.34 8.48
C ARG A 71 5.70 8.63 9.29
N ASN A 72 6.51 9.61 8.92
CA ASN A 72 6.67 10.86 9.64
C ASN A 72 6.09 12.08 8.91
N ARG A 73 5.42 11.88 7.78
CA ARG A 73 4.78 12.98 7.05
C ARG A 73 3.51 13.45 7.76
N PRO A 74 3.23 14.75 7.80
CA PRO A 74 1.95 15.25 8.30
C PRO A 74 0.78 14.89 7.36
N ASP A 75 1.06 14.72 6.07
CA ASP A 75 0.13 14.36 4.99
C ASP A 75 0.31 12.91 4.53
N ARG A 76 0.74 12.02 5.43
CA ARG A 76 0.97 10.59 5.16
C ARG A 76 -0.27 9.89 4.61
N CYS A 77 -0.09 8.71 4.06
CA CYS A 77 -1.20 7.89 3.62
C CYS A 77 -2.14 7.51 4.78
N ASP A 78 -3.44 7.65 4.55
CA ASP A 78 -4.50 7.15 5.44
C ASP A 78 -4.72 5.65 5.25
N LEU A 79 -4.50 5.17 4.03
CA LEU A 79 -4.65 3.78 3.62
C LEU A 79 -3.53 3.39 2.66
N VAL A 80 -2.98 2.18 2.83
CA VAL A 80 -2.01 1.59 1.91
C VAL A 80 -2.55 0.27 1.38
N THR A 81 -2.53 0.11 0.06
CA THR A 81 -2.88 -1.16 -0.59
C THR A 81 -1.61 -1.97 -0.91
N VAL A 82 -1.59 -3.23 -0.51
CA VAL A 82 -0.53 -4.19 -0.80
C VAL A 82 -1.01 -5.14 -1.90
N ALA A 83 -0.45 -5.00 -3.10
CA ALA A 83 -0.77 -5.78 -4.29
C ALA A 83 0.50 -6.36 -4.93
N THR A 84 1.35 -6.92 -4.10
CA THR A 84 2.63 -7.56 -4.43
C THR A 84 2.46 -9.07 -4.57
N PRO A 85 3.50 -9.86 -4.90
CA PRO A 85 3.43 -11.32 -4.85
C PRO A 85 3.06 -11.85 -3.47
N ASN A 86 2.31 -12.96 -3.42
CA ASN A 86 1.73 -13.53 -2.19
C ASN A 86 2.73 -13.70 -1.04
N SER A 87 3.95 -14.16 -1.34
CA SER A 87 5.01 -14.39 -0.35
C SER A 87 5.48 -13.14 0.40
N THR A 88 5.14 -11.96 -0.10
CA THR A 88 5.57 -10.69 0.49
C THR A 88 4.46 -10.00 1.29
N HIS A 89 3.22 -10.48 1.20
CA HIS A 89 2.06 -9.85 1.83
C HIS A 89 2.24 -9.70 3.33
N PHE A 90 2.65 -10.77 4.02
CA PHE A 90 2.79 -10.77 5.48
C PHE A 90 3.76 -9.70 5.97
N GLN A 91 4.99 -9.70 5.45
CA GLN A 91 6.01 -8.77 5.96
C GLN A 91 5.67 -7.30 5.67
N ILE A 92 5.08 -7.00 4.50
CA ILE A 92 4.71 -5.62 4.14
C ILE A 92 3.52 -5.17 4.99
N THR A 93 2.46 -5.97 5.04
CA THR A 93 1.26 -5.66 5.85
C THR A 93 1.60 -5.46 7.32
N LYS A 94 2.41 -6.37 7.90
CA LYS A 94 2.90 -6.25 9.27
C LYS A 94 3.61 -4.92 9.50
N ALA A 95 4.60 -4.58 8.66
CA ALA A 95 5.40 -3.38 8.83
C ALA A 95 4.55 -2.10 8.78
N PHE A 96 3.59 -2.02 7.85
CA PHE A 96 2.72 -0.85 7.73
C PHE A 96 1.70 -0.75 8.88
N LEU A 97 1.10 -1.86 9.31
CA LEU A 97 0.22 -1.87 10.49
C LEU A 97 0.96 -1.44 11.75
N GLU A 98 2.16 -1.97 12.01
CA GLU A 98 3.00 -1.60 13.16
C GLU A 98 3.40 -0.12 13.14
N ALA A 99 3.58 0.46 11.96
CA ALA A 99 3.83 1.89 11.79
C ALA A 99 2.56 2.76 11.85
N GLY A 100 1.40 2.15 12.10
CA GLY A 100 0.13 2.84 12.32
C GLY A 100 -0.60 3.24 11.03
N PHE A 101 -0.43 2.52 9.94
CA PHE A 101 -1.22 2.67 8.71
C PHE A 101 -2.39 1.69 8.70
N ASN A 102 -3.50 2.08 8.06
CA ASN A 102 -4.51 1.13 7.64
C ASN A 102 -4.05 0.43 6.36
N VAL A 103 -4.34 -0.86 6.22
CA VAL A 103 -3.86 -1.67 5.10
C VAL A 103 -5.02 -2.41 4.44
N LEU A 104 -5.07 -2.36 3.12
CA LEU A 104 -5.84 -3.28 2.28
C LEU A 104 -4.85 -4.24 1.62
N CYS A 105 -4.88 -5.51 2.00
CA CYS A 105 -4.01 -6.53 1.44
C CYS A 105 -4.74 -7.38 0.40
N GLU A 106 -4.09 -7.64 -0.73
CA GLU A 106 -4.58 -8.62 -1.70
C GLU A 106 -4.63 -10.04 -1.11
N LYS A 107 -5.55 -10.83 -1.63
CA LYS A 107 -5.68 -12.25 -1.27
C LYS A 107 -4.52 -13.07 -1.89
N PRO A 108 -4.09 -14.13 -1.23
CA PRO A 108 -4.33 -14.46 0.17
C PRO A 108 -3.58 -13.49 1.09
N MET A 109 -4.19 -13.13 2.22
CA MET A 109 -3.57 -12.18 3.16
C MET A 109 -2.17 -12.63 3.61
N THR A 110 -2.02 -13.92 3.87
CA THR A 110 -0.78 -14.56 4.31
C THR A 110 -0.62 -15.94 3.66
N VAL A 111 0.56 -16.51 3.79
CA VAL A 111 0.87 -17.87 3.28
C VAL A 111 0.53 -18.94 4.31
N THR A 112 0.63 -18.62 5.60
CA THR A 112 0.31 -19.54 6.70
C THR A 112 -0.76 -18.98 7.63
N VAL A 113 -1.39 -19.86 8.40
CA VAL A 113 -2.39 -19.47 9.41
C VAL A 113 -1.74 -18.67 10.53
N GLU A 114 -0.55 -19.06 10.97
CA GLU A 114 0.20 -18.39 12.03
C GLU A 114 0.52 -16.93 11.66
N GLU A 115 0.94 -16.68 10.42
CA GLU A 115 1.13 -15.32 9.91
C GLU A 115 -0.18 -14.51 9.94
N GLY A 116 -1.30 -15.13 9.54
CA GLY A 116 -2.63 -14.52 9.59
C GLY A 116 -3.05 -14.15 11.00
N GLU A 117 -2.86 -15.05 11.97
CA GLU A 117 -3.13 -14.79 13.39
C GLU A 117 -2.27 -13.64 13.93
N GLU A 118 -1.01 -13.55 13.51
CA GLU A 118 -0.12 -12.46 13.89
C GLU A 118 -0.62 -11.12 13.34
N ILE A 119 -1.06 -11.06 12.08
CA ILE A 119 -1.65 -9.84 11.49
C ILE A 119 -2.88 -9.39 12.27
N VAL A 120 -3.77 -10.31 12.66
CA VAL A 120 -4.96 -9.99 13.47
C VAL A 120 -4.56 -9.38 14.81
N LYS A 121 -3.58 -9.98 15.50
CA LYS A 121 -3.07 -9.43 16.78
C LYS A 121 -2.48 -8.04 16.64
N ILE A 122 -1.73 -7.79 15.56
CA ILE A 122 -1.13 -6.47 15.29
C ILE A 122 -2.22 -5.44 14.99
N ALA A 123 -3.21 -5.77 14.17
CA ALA A 123 -4.32 -4.88 13.86
C ALA A 123 -5.10 -4.50 15.15
N GLN A 124 -5.38 -5.47 16.01
CA GLN A 124 -6.03 -5.23 17.31
C GLN A 124 -5.16 -4.34 18.22
N LYS A 125 -3.87 -4.63 18.33
CA LYS A 125 -2.94 -3.87 19.18
C LYS A 125 -2.77 -2.42 18.71
N THR A 126 -2.71 -2.20 17.42
CA THR A 126 -2.50 -0.86 16.84
C THR A 126 -3.79 -0.07 16.66
N GLY A 127 -4.95 -0.72 16.74
CA GLY A 127 -6.25 -0.12 16.45
C GLY A 127 -6.42 0.24 14.96
N LYS A 128 -5.62 -0.36 14.07
CA LYS A 128 -5.67 -0.11 12.64
C LYS A 128 -6.50 -1.15 11.90
N ILE A 129 -7.05 -0.75 10.77
CA ILE A 129 -7.83 -1.64 9.91
C ILE A 129 -6.88 -2.42 9.01
N CYS A 130 -7.05 -3.73 8.99
CA CYS A 130 -6.51 -4.60 7.97
C CYS A 130 -7.68 -5.26 7.22
N ALA A 131 -7.87 -4.87 5.99
CA ALA A 131 -8.87 -5.46 5.11
C ALA A 131 -8.19 -6.39 4.10
N VAL A 132 -8.91 -7.42 3.65
CA VAL A 132 -8.46 -8.35 2.60
C VAL A 132 -9.41 -8.24 1.42
N ASN A 133 -8.84 -8.16 0.21
CA ASN A 133 -9.63 -8.02 -1.02
C ASN A 133 -10.16 -9.38 -1.49
#